data_4041340d46ec295e297094478905a716
#
_entry.id   4041340d46ec295e297094478905a716
#
_cell.length_a   1.000
_cell.length_b   1.000
_cell.length_c   1.000
_cell.angle_alpha   90.00
_cell.angle_beta   90.00
_cell.angle_gamma   90.00
#
_symmetry.space_group_name_H-M   'P 1'
#
loop_
_entity.id
_entity.type
_entity.pdbx_description
1 polymer ?
#
loop_
_entity_poly.entity_id
_entity_poly.type
_entity_poly.pdbx_seq_one_letter_code
_entity_poly.pdbx_strand_id
1 'polypeptide(L)' 'MLAEVADRVAIMYQGRIVETGPTADVFHSPEDPYTITLLAAHPHI' A
#
# COMPACT_ATOMS: atom_id res chain seq x y z
N MET A 1 6.60 -4.32 2.11
CA MET A 1 6.83 -3.32 3.16
C MET A 1 6.08 -2.04 2.85
N LEU A 2 5.53 -1.42 3.84
CA LEU A 2 4.76 -0.19 3.66
C LEU A 2 5.45 0.95 4.43
N ALA A 3 5.66 2.05 3.75
CA ALA A 3 6.23 3.24 4.35
C ALA A 3 5.29 4.41 4.13
N GLU A 4 4.97 5.11 5.21
CA GLU A 4 4.04 6.23 5.14
C GLU A 4 4.77 7.51 5.49
N VAL A 5 4.58 8.52 4.66
CA VAL A 5 5.16 9.83 4.90
C VAL A 5 4.04 10.86 4.70
N ALA A 6 3.72 11.59 5.77
CA ALA A 6 2.62 12.54 5.76
C ALA A 6 1.34 11.81 5.34
N ASP A 7 0.73 12.21 4.23
CA ASP A 7 -0.50 11.57 3.76
C ASP A 7 -0.25 10.74 2.51
N ARG A 8 0.96 10.26 2.32
CA ARG A 8 1.32 9.41 1.19
C ARG A 8 1.95 8.15 1.69
N VAL A 9 1.78 7.06 0.92
CA VAL A 9 2.37 5.78 1.27
C VAL A 9 3.14 5.25 0.07
N ALA A 10 4.12 4.41 0.36
CA ALA A 10 4.84 3.67 -0.65
C ALA A 10 4.83 2.20 -0.22
N ILE A 11 4.40 1.35 -1.13
CA ILE A 11 4.37 -0.10 -0.90
C ILE A 11 5.58 -0.69 -1.59
N MET A 12 6.39 -1.41 -0.84
CA MET A 12 7.62 -2.00 -1.36
C MET A 12 7.54 -3.52 -1.28
N TYR A 13 8.04 -4.16 -2.31
CA TYR A 13 8.06 -5.61 -2.37
C TYR A 13 9.30 -6.05 -3.13
N GLN A 14 10.11 -6.90 -2.51
CA GLN A 14 11.34 -7.43 -3.11
C GLN A 14 12.25 -6.31 -3.59
N GLY A 15 12.42 -5.28 -2.76
CA GLY A 15 13.34 -4.19 -3.05
C GLY A 15 12.84 -3.19 -4.07
N ARG A 16 11.56 -3.24 -4.41
CA ARG A 16 10.99 -2.34 -5.41
C ARG A 16 9.73 -1.70 -4.87
N ILE A 17 9.49 -0.47 -5.28
CA ILE A 17 8.24 0.19 -4.96
C ILE A 17 7.23 -0.27 -6.01
N VAL A 18 6.17 -0.94 -5.55
CA VAL A 18 5.15 -1.46 -6.45
C VAL A 18 3.94 -0.54 -6.52
N GLU A 19 3.76 0.29 -5.50
CA GLU A 19 2.64 1.24 -5.52
C GLU A 19 2.98 2.41 -4.62
N THR A 20 2.60 3.62 -5.05
CA THR A 20 2.79 4.80 -4.23
C THR A 20 1.70 5.80 -4.58
N GLY A 21 1.33 6.63 -3.60
CA GLY A 21 0.31 7.64 -3.83
C GLY A 21 -0.26 8.13 -2.51
N PRO A 22 -1.30 8.95 -2.59
CA PRO A 22 -1.97 9.41 -1.38
C PRO A 22 -2.51 8.23 -0.59
N THR A 23 -2.37 8.29 0.73
CA THR A 23 -2.78 7.20 1.60
C THR A 23 -4.23 6.80 1.34
N ALA A 24 -5.12 7.77 1.26
CA ALA A 24 -6.52 7.47 1.05
C ALA A 24 -6.75 6.72 -0.26
N ASP A 25 -6.07 7.15 -1.32
CA ASP A 25 -6.24 6.52 -2.62
C ASP A 25 -5.70 5.10 -2.63
N VAL A 26 -4.51 4.92 -2.07
CA VAL A 26 -3.87 3.60 -2.09
C VAL A 26 -4.69 2.61 -1.26
N PHE A 27 -5.20 3.04 -0.12
CA PHE A 27 -5.97 2.15 0.75
C PHE A 27 -7.38 1.92 0.22
N HIS A 28 -7.95 2.92 -0.44
CA HIS A 28 -9.32 2.82 -0.95
C HIS A 28 -9.38 2.09 -2.28
N SER A 29 -8.42 2.35 -3.16
CA SER A 29 -8.42 1.78 -4.51
C SER A 29 -7.01 1.30 -4.86
N PRO A 30 -6.53 0.24 -4.20
CA PRO A 30 -5.21 -0.29 -4.53
C PRO A 30 -5.20 -0.84 -5.96
N GLU A 31 -4.11 -0.60 -6.67
CA GLU A 31 -4.00 -1.02 -8.06
C GLU A 31 -3.10 -2.23 -8.22
N ASP A 32 -2.10 -2.37 -7.34
CA ASP A 32 -1.14 -3.46 -7.48
C ASP A 32 -1.65 -4.69 -6.75
N PRO A 33 -1.55 -5.88 -7.35
CA PRO A 33 -2.02 -7.10 -6.69
C PRO A 33 -1.36 -7.33 -5.33
N TYR A 34 -0.09 -6.96 -5.17
CA TYR A 34 0.57 -7.13 -3.89
C TYR A 34 -0.08 -6.23 -2.83
N THR A 35 -0.40 -5.00 -3.21
CA THR A 35 -1.05 -4.07 -2.29
C THR A 35 -2.41 -4.63 -1.86
N ILE A 36 -3.17 -5.16 -2.80
CA ILE A 36 -4.47 -5.75 -2.50
C ILE A 36 -4.31 -6.90 -1.51
N THR A 37 -3.34 -7.76 -1.77
CA THR A 37 -3.08 -8.90 -0.89
C THR A 37 -2.63 -8.42 0.49
N LEU A 38 -1.75 -7.44 0.52
CA LEU A 38 -1.22 -6.91 1.78
C LEU A 38 -2.34 -6.36 2.65
N LEU A 39 -3.22 -5.57 2.06
CA LEU A 39 -4.32 -4.98 2.82
C LEU A 39 -5.33 -6.02 3.27
N ALA A 40 -5.56 -7.03 2.43
CA ALA A 40 -6.47 -8.10 2.79
C ALA A 40 -5.92 -8.97 3.91
N ALA A 41 -4.60 -9.08 4.00
CA ALA A 41 -3.96 -9.88 5.03
C ALA A 41 -3.86 -9.16 6.37
N HIS A 42 -4.22 -7.88 6.41
CA HIS A 42 -4.22 -7.10 7.65
C HIS A 42 -5.66 -6.80 8.02
N PRO A 43 -6.32 -7.71 8.74
CA PRO A 43 -7.72 -7.48 9.09
C PRO A 43 -7.84 -6.18 9.89
N HIS A 44 -8.81 -5.45 9.51
CA HIS A 44 -9.09 -4.19 10.17
C HIS A 44 -9.86 -4.45 11.44
N ILE A 45 -9.39 -3.87 12.51
CA ILE A 45 -10.01 -4.08 13.81
C ILE A 45 -10.79 -2.86 14.24
#